data_b2ae7bbba8b9285460305dc11e426553
#
_entry.id   b2ae7bbba8b9285460305dc11e426553
#
_cell.length_a   1.000
_cell.length_b   1.000
_cell.length_c   1.000
_cell.angle_alpha   90.00
_cell.angle_beta   90.00
_cell.angle_gamma   90.00
#
_symmetry.space_group_name_H-M   'P 1'
#
loop_
_entity.id
_entity.type
_entity.pdbx_description
1 polymer ?
#
loop_
_entity_poly.entity_id
_entity_poly.type
_entity_poly.pdbx_seq_one_letter_code
_entity_poly.pdbx_strand_id
1 'polypeptide(L)'
;MKLTLALPSLNRFADESVPELALPAFNRLLRYGTLRKETLRPSEFYGRHLWNGSLITQVQRLRHTSQKRAAAFASPVWQQMGMHHVNIISGEFIGIQKEEAQRLCADLSAFYQDKDWQFEPLCESMWLLSMPKIEDWGAECVLDVCGQPEMDGQAHGKDAVSWLAMQTEIQMFLHTHPINQAREQQGLPEINGLWLWHDADGTQSADIVASDSAWARFSDTPKLDAPYDLKAWFEMIQETGNTVSDGLIFLDDLVSTLQTGDVWAYKDILESWETRWFAPLWDALASGRLKTVCIATDGENGGTLEIGCRSKWAFWRKAKTFNGSW
;
A
#
# COMPACT_ATOMS: atom_id res chain seq x y z
N MET A 1 4.78 14.34 21.68
CA MET A 1 4.90 13.49 20.48
C MET A 1 3.70 13.74 19.60
N LYS A 2 3.89 13.86 18.29
CA LYS A 2 2.87 13.73 17.27
C LYS A 2 2.83 12.27 16.82
N LEU A 3 1.65 11.72 16.55
CA LEU A 3 1.50 10.38 16.00
C LEU A 3 0.60 10.45 14.77
N THR A 4 1.09 9.91 13.67
CA THR A 4 0.31 9.75 12.44
C THR A 4 -0.09 8.28 12.29
N LEU A 5 -1.39 8.03 12.11
CA LEU A 5 -1.95 6.75 11.72
C LEU A 5 -2.32 6.85 10.23
N ALA A 6 -1.54 6.20 9.38
CA ALA A 6 -1.75 6.17 7.94
C ALA A 6 -2.51 4.89 7.57
N LEU A 7 -3.71 5.06 7.04
CA LEU A 7 -4.71 4.02 6.78
C LEU A 7 -5.13 4.08 5.31
N PRO A 8 -4.35 3.50 4.38
CA PRO A 8 -4.78 3.47 2.98
C PRO A 8 -6.09 2.72 2.85
N SER A 9 -6.92 3.15 1.89
CA SER A 9 -8.25 2.58 1.61
C SER A 9 -9.26 2.69 2.77
N LEU A 10 -9.06 3.65 3.70
CA LEU A 10 -10.04 3.90 4.77
C LEU A 10 -11.39 4.37 4.20
N ASN A 11 -11.38 5.21 3.16
CA ASN A 11 -12.59 5.60 2.47
C ASN A 11 -12.94 4.60 1.37
N ARG A 12 -14.22 4.23 1.31
CA ARG A 12 -14.79 3.37 0.27
C ARG A 12 -15.35 4.22 -0.88
N PHE A 13 -15.58 3.60 -2.02
CA PHE A 13 -16.22 4.26 -3.15
C PHE A 13 -17.65 4.68 -2.78
N ALA A 14 -18.13 5.77 -3.39
CA ALA A 14 -19.41 6.38 -3.03
C ALA A 14 -20.63 5.50 -3.37
N ASP A 15 -20.49 4.58 -4.29
CA ASP A 15 -21.52 3.63 -4.75
C ASP A 15 -21.52 2.30 -3.96
N GLU A 16 -20.54 2.07 -3.08
CA GLU A 16 -20.49 0.90 -2.24
C GLU A 16 -21.41 1.01 -1.02
N SER A 17 -22.23 -0.01 -0.81
CA SER A 17 -23.06 -0.14 0.39
C SER A 17 -22.24 -0.71 1.55
N VAL A 18 -21.77 0.17 2.43
CA VAL A 18 -21.04 -0.23 3.64
C VAL A 18 -22.03 -0.61 4.75
N PRO A 19 -21.85 -1.76 5.45
CA PRO A 19 -22.65 -2.11 6.62
C PRO A 19 -22.53 -1.07 7.74
N GLU A 20 -23.52 -1.03 8.65
CA GLU A 20 -23.46 -0.13 9.82
C GLU A 20 -22.18 -0.40 10.64
N LEU A 21 -21.46 0.68 10.94
CA LEU A 21 -20.17 0.65 11.63
C LEU A 21 -20.30 1.16 13.08
N ALA A 22 -19.89 0.34 14.05
CA ALA A 22 -19.87 0.71 15.46
C ALA A 22 -18.54 1.37 15.86
N LEU A 23 -18.35 2.64 15.48
CA LEU A 23 -17.11 3.41 15.66
C LEU A 23 -17.26 4.67 16.53
N PRO A 24 -17.70 4.56 17.81
CA PRO A 24 -17.97 5.71 18.66
C PRO A 24 -16.75 6.59 18.94
N ALA A 25 -15.54 6.02 19.11
CA ALA A 25 -14.34 6.81 19.34
C ALA A 25 -13.82 7.44 18.04
N PHE A 26 -13.88 6.74 16.92
CA PHE A 26 -13.54 7.32 15.63
C PHE A 26 -14.48 8.49 15.28
N ASN A 27 -15.78 8.33 15.48
CA ASN A 27 -16.77 9.39 15.32
C ASN A 27 -16.49 10.61 16.22
N ARG A 28 -15.97 10.35 17.43
CA ARG A 28 -15.50 11.41 18.32
C ARG A 28 -14.27 12.12 17.78
N LEU A 29 -13.27 11.37 17.28
CA LEU A 29 -12.11 11.94 16.61
C LEU A 29 -12.52 12.81 15.41
N LEU A 30 -13.45 12.33 14.56
CA LEU A 30 -14.03 13.09 13.45
C LEU A 30 -14.73 14.36 13.90
N ARG A 31 -15.49 14.30 14.99
CA ARG A 31 -16.20 15.47 15.53
C ARG A 31 -15.24 16.58 15.94
N TYR A 32 -14.18 16.24 16.64
CA TYR A 32 -13.27 17.21 17.25
C TYR A 32 -12.04 17.51 16.39
N GLY A 33 -11.74 16.69 15.42
CA GLY A 33 -10.63 16.90 14.48
C GLY A 33 -10.94 17.96 13.41
N THR A 34 -9.89 18.39 12.76
CA THR A 34 -9.96 19.23 11.57
C THR A 34 -9.55 18.40 10.37
N LEU A 35 -10.50 18.15 9.48
CA LEU A 35 -10.27 17.40 8.26
C LEU A 35 -9.76 18.34 7.17
N ARG A 36 -8.61 17.99 6.60
CA ARG A 36 -8.06 18.58 5.38
C ARG A 36 -8.21 17.55 4.28
N LYS A 37 -9.17 17.77 3.38
CA LYS A 37 -9.37 16.88 2.23
C LYS A 37 -8.27 17.10 1.21
N GLU A 38 -7.77 16.01 0.66
CA GLU A 38 -6.74 15.97 -0.36
C GLU A 38 -6.93 14.71 -1.19
N THR A 39 -7.07 14.84 -2.51
CA THR A 39 -7.06 13.69 -3.40
C THR A 39 -5.63 13.22 -3.56
N LEU A 40 -5.37 11.97 -3.23
CA LEU A 40 -4.05 11.34 -3.33
C LEU A 40 -4.20 9.97 -3.98
N ARG A 41 -3.35 9.70 -4.96
CA ARG A 41 -3.23 8.34 -5.49
C ARG A 41 -2.58 7.44 -4.44
N PRO A 42 -2.89 6.14 -4.45
CA PRO A 42 -2.25 5.18 -3.53
C PRO A 42 -0.73 5.25 -3.55
N SER A 43 -0.09 5.31 -4.73
CA SER A 43 1.37 5.44 -4.84
C SER A 43 1.94 6.69 -4.16
N GLU A 44 1.26 7.83 -4.31
CA GLU A 44 1.64 9.09 -3.66
C GLU A 44 1.47 9.00 -2.13
N PHE A 45 0.43 8.32 -1.67
CA PHE A 45 0.17 8.11 -0.25
C PHE A 45 1.23 7.20 0.40
N TYR A 46 1.53 6.07 -0.23
CA TYR A 46 2.58 5.16 0.22
C TYR A 46 3.94 5.87 0.22
N GLY A 47 4.30 6.57 -0.86
CA GLY A 47 5.54 7.34 -0.94
C GLY A 47 5.64 8.45 0.10
N ARG A 48 4.54 9.14 0.41
CA ARG A 48 4.50 10.17 1.45
C ARG A 48 4.81 9.61 2.84
N HIS A 49 4.48 8.35 3.11
CA HIS A 49 4.56 7.78 4.44
C HIS A 49 5.69 6.76 4.61
N LEU A 50 6.17 6.10 3.55
CA LEU A 50 7.06 4.96 3.71
C LEU A 50 8.49 5.16 3.21
N TRP A 51 8.74 5.97 2.17
CA TRP A 51 10.10 6.21 1.66
C TRP A 51 10.33 7.65 1.27
N ASN A 52 11.61 8.01 1.01
CA ASN A 52 12.00 9.35 0.60
C ASN A 52 12.79 9.31 -0.72
N GLY A 53 12.40 10.16 -1.68
CA GLY A 53 12.95 10.18 -3.05
C GLY A 53 12.48 9.00 -3.89
N SER A 54 13.23 8.68 -4.94
CA SER A 54 12.95 7.60 -5.89
C SER A 54 13.00 6.23 -5.22
N LEU A 55 11.96 5.42 -5.40
CA LEU A 55 11.87 4.06 -4.86
C LEU A 55 12.95 3.14 -5.47
N ILE A 56 13.23 3.27 -6.77
CA ILE A 56 14.32 2.55 -7.44
C ILE A 56 15.66 2.87 -6.78
N THR A 57 15.90 4.15 -6.48
CA THR A 57 17.15 4.56 -5.80
C THR A 57 17.23 3.95 -4.39
N GLN A 58 16.14 3.89 -3.65
CA GLN A 58 16.09 3.25 -2.34
C GLN A 58 16.42 1.76 -2.44
N VAL A 59 15.78 1.04 -3.37
CA VAL A 59 16.03 -0.38 -3.63
C VAL A 59 17.51 -0.63 -3.97
N GLN A 60 18.08 0.16 -4.87
CA GLN A 60 19.48 0.02 -5.29
C GLN A 60 20.45 0.27 -4.12
N ARG A 61 20.15 1.25 -3.26
CA ARG A 61 20.94 1.54 -2.05
C ARG A 61 20.90 0.38 -1.07
N LEU A 62 19.73 -0.14 -0.77
CA LEU A 62 19.57 -1.26 0.17
C LEU A 62 20.25 -2.55 -0.30
N ARG A 63 20.37 -2.72 -1.61
CA ARG A 63 21.02 -3.91 -2.19
C ARG A 63 22.50 -3.74 -2.45
N HIS A 64 23.08 -2.57 -2.16
CA HIS A 64 24.47 -2.24 -2.46
C HIS A 64 24.85 -2.50 -3.94
N THR A 65 23.87 -2.35 -4.84
CA THR A 65 24.06 -2.62 -6.26
C THR A 65 24.57 -1.36 -6.94
N SER A 66 25.80 -1.37 -7.38
CA SER A 66 26.41 -0.29 -8.17
C SER A 66 26.13 -0.41 -9.69
N GLN A 67 25.23 -1.29 -10.08
CA GLN A 67 24.98 -1.55 -11.50
C GLN A 67 24.29 -0.34 -12.17
N LYS A 68 24.94 0.18 -13.20
CA LYS A 68 24.45 1.26 -14.08
C LYS A 68 23.39 0.77 -15.09
N ARG A 69 22.63 -0.27 -14.75
CA ARG A 69 21.56 -0.75 -15.63
C ARG A 69 20.28 0.04 -15.38
N ALA A 70 19.52 0.27 -16.41
CA ALA A 70 18.16 0.78 -16.28
C ALA A 70 17.33 -0.23 -15.48
N ALA A 71 16.41 0.29 -14.67
CA ALA A 71 15.58 -0.55 -13.83
C ALA A 71 14.12 -0.12 -13.90
N ALA A 72 13.23 -1.08 -13.73
CA ALA A 72 11.81 -0.92 -13.57
C ALA A 72 11.30 -1.93 -12.53
N PHE A 73 10.08 -1.75 -12.07
CA PHE A 73 9.42 -2.73 -11.22
C PHE A 73 8.56 -3.68 -12.04
N ALA A 74 8.44 -4.90 -11.55
CA ALA A 74 7.58 -5.92 -12.08
C ALA A 74 6.77 -6.51 -10.93
N SER A 75 5.47 -6.28 -10.94
CA SER A 75 4.59 -6.74 -9.87
C SER A 75 3.70 -7.88 -10.38
N PRO A 76 3.80 -9.08 -9.81
CA PRO A 76 2.90 -10.16 -10.17
C PRO A 76 1.47 -9.80 -9.80
N VAL A 77 0.53 -10.06 -10.69
CA VAL A 77 -0.88 -9.71 -10.55
C VAL A 77 -1.78 -10.86 -10.93
N TRP A 78 -2.96 -10.87 -10.35
CA TRP A 78 -4.09 -11.67 -10.78
C TRP A 78 -5.11 -10.75 -11.44
N GLN A 79 -5.29 -10.91 -12.75
CA GLN A 79 -6.24 -10.16 -13.55
C GLN A 79 -7.53 -10.94 -13.67
N GLN A 80 -8.62 -10.37 -13.20
CA GLN A 80 -9.96 -10.93 -13.30
C GLN A 80 -10.78 -10.15 -14.33
N MET A 81 -11.30 -10.85 -15.31
CA MET A 81 -12.18 -10.25 -16.32
C MET A 81 -13.57 -10.00 -15.73
N GLY A 82 -13.94 -8.75 -15.51
CA GLY A 82 -15.30 -8.32 -15.24
C GLY A 82 -16.11 -8.12 -16.52
N MET A 83 -17.37 -7.69 -16.39
CA MET A 83 -18.22 -7.43 -17.56
C MET A 83 -17.78 -6.23 -18.40
N HIS A 84 -17.16 -5.22 -17.77
CA HIS A 84 -16.79 -3.96 -18.43
C HIS A 84 -15.35 -3.52 -18.13
N HIS A 85 -14.67 -4.15 -17.20
CA HIS A 85 -13.32 -3.80 -16.77
C HIS A 85 -12.52 -5.03 -16.34
N VAL A 86 -11.21 -4.89 -16.27
CA VAL A 86 -10.32 -5.88 -15.69
C VAL A 86 -10.02 -5.45 -14.25
N ASN A 87 -10.36 -6.30 -13.28
CA ASN A 87 -9.93 -6.08 -11.91
C ASN A 87 -8.51 -6.63 -11.73
N ILE A 88 -7.59 -5.79 -11.25
CA ILE A 88 -6.20 -6.15 -10.99
C ILE A 88 -6.01 -6.30 -9.49
N ILE A 89 -5.56 -7.48 -9.08
CA ILE A 89 -5.30 -7.84 -7.69
C ILE A 89 -3.81 -8.15 -7.55
N SER A 90 -3.18 -7.61 -6.53
CA SER A 90 -1.74 -7.76 -6.27
C SER A 90 -1.47 -7.97 -4.79
N GLY A 91 -0.20 -8.16 -4.44
CA GLY A 91 0.27 -8.21 -3.07
C GLY A 91 -0.06 -9.51 -2.33
N GLU A 92 -0.32 -9.38 -1.05
CA GLU A 92 -0.52 -10.51 -0.14
C GLU A 92 -1.73 -11.38 -0.52
N PHE A 93 -2.75 -10.77 -1.18
CA PHE A 93 -3.95 -11.49 -1.57
C PHE A 93 -3.67 -12.63 -2.55
N ILE A 94 -2.66 -12.50 -3.42
CA ILE A 94 -2.25 -13.58 -4.33
C ILE A 94 -1.58 -14.72 -3.57
N GLY A 95 -0.96 -14.44 -2.42
CA GLY A 95 -0.30 -15.43 -1.57
C GLY A 95 0.88 -16.11 -2.24
N ILE A 96 1.69 -15.33 -2.96
CA ILE A 96 2.90 -15.83 -3.64
C ILE A 96 3.94 -16.22 -2.58
N GLN A 97 4.51 -17.42 -2.71
CA GLN A 97 5.57 -17.88 -1.83
C GLN A 97 6.94 -17.45 -2.35
N LYS A 98 7.91 -17.35 -1.46
CA LYS A 98 9.28 -16.92 -1.80
C LYS A 98 9.90 -17.78 -2.90
N GLU A 99 9.71 -19.09 -2.83
CA GLU A 99 10.23 -20.07 -3.80
C GLU A 99 9.55 -19.88 -5.16
N GLU A 100 8.25 -19.57 -5.19
CA GLU A 100 7.52 -19.26 -6.43
C GLU A 100 8.07 -17.99 -7.08
N ALA A 101 8.26 -16.92 -6.30
CA ALA A 101 8.82 -15.67 -6.80
C ALA A 101 10.24 -15.86 -7.36
N GLN A 102 11.09 -16.59 -6.66
CA GLN A 102 12.46 -16.90 -7.12
C GLN A 102 12.44 -17.69 -8.43
N ARG A 103 11.59 -18.70 -8.52
CA ARG A 103 11.49 -19.54 -9.70
C ARG A 103 10.95 -18.76 -10.90
N LEU A 104 9.88 -18.00 -10.73
CA LEU A 104 9.29 -17.18 -11.80
C LEU A 104 10.28 -16.12 -12.31
N CYS A 105 11.03 -15.47 -11.41
CA CYS A 105 12.04 -14.50 -11.82
C CYS A 105 13.18 -15.15 -12.61
N ALA A 106 13.63 -16.34 -12.21
CA ALA A 106 14.67 -17.08 -12.94
C ALA A 106 14.20 -17.50 -14.34
N ASP A 107 12.98 -18.05 -14.42
CA ASP A 107 12.42 -18.52 -15.69
C ASP A 107 12.07 -17.37 -16.64
N LEU A 108 11.57 -16.22 -16.12
CA LEU A 108 11.37 -14.99 -16.91
C LEU A 108 12.70 -14.41 -17.42
N SER A 109 13.75 -14.43 -16.59
CA SER A 109 15.10 -13.98 -17.02
C SER A 109 15.65 -14.86 -18.13
N ALA A 110 15.41 -16.16 -18.07
CA ALA A 110 15.79 -17.08 -19.14
C ALA A 110 14.95 -16.85 -20.40
N PHE A 111 13.65 -16.58 -20.26
CA PHE A 111 12.75 -16.29 -21.39
C PHE A 111 13.14 -15.02 -22.14
N TYR A 112 13.58 -13.96 -21.43
CA TYR A 112 14.02 -12.69 -22.02
C TYR A 112 15.55 -12.55 -22.14
N GLN A 113 16.26 -13.66 -22.22
CA GLN A 113 17.73 -13.64 -22.35
C GLN A 113 18.23 -12.89 -23.58
N ASP A 114 17.49 -12.94 -24.70
CA ASP A 114 17.78 -12.23 -25.94
C ASP A 114 17.72 -10.70 -25.80
N LYS A 115 16.85 -10.20 -24.90
CA LYS A 115 16.72 -8.77 -24.55
C LYS A 115 17.71 -8.35 -23.44
N ASP A 116 18.48 -9.27 -22.89
CA ASP A 116 19.34 -9.05 -21.70
C ASP A 116 18.56 -8.46 -20.51
N TRP A 117 17.33 -8.95 -20.30
CA TRP A 117 16.48 -8.59 -19.18
C TRP A 117 16.67 -9.56 -18.02
N GLN A 118 16.77 -9.02 -16.81
CA GLN A 118 16.96 -9.81 -15.60
C GLN A 118 15.89 -9.45 -14.58
N PHE A 119 15.15 -10.44 -14.13
CA PHE A 119 14.15 -10.31 -13.08
C PHE A 119 14.71 -10.83 -11.76
N GLU A 120 14.47 -10.09 -10.69
CA GLU A 120 14.97 -10.43 -9.37
C GLU A 120 13.91 -10.10 -8.31
N PRO A 121 13.51 -11.03 -7.41
CA PRO A 121 12.51 -10.73 -6.40
C PRO A 121 13.09 -9.81 -5.33
N LEU A 122 12.39 -8.69 -5.08
CA LEU A 122 12.61 -7.82 -3.93
C LEU A 122 11.84 -8.34 -2.73
N CYS A 123 10.65 -8.81 -2.97
CA CYS A 123 9.80 -9.59 -2.11
C CYS A 123 8.88 -10.47 -2.96
N GLU A 124 7.96 -11.16 -2.32
CA GLU A 124 7.06 -12.10 -2.96
C GLU A 124 6.17 -11.40 -4.02
N SER A 125 5.73 -10.19 -3.73
CA SER A 125 4.77 -9.41 -4.56
C SER A 125 5.40 -8.27 -5.37
N MET A 126 6.72 -8.07 -5.32
CA MET A 126 7.40 -7.02 -6.07
C MET A 126 8.79 -7.48 -6.53
N TRP A 127 9.05 -7.35 -7.81
CA TRP A 127 10.32 -7.75 -8.42
C TRP A 127 10.98 -6.58 -9.12
N LEU A 128 12.28 -6.62 -9.23
CA LEU A 128 13.08 -5.65 -9.98
C LEU A 128 13.37 -6.23 -11.37
N LEU A 129 13.07 -5.47 -12.40
CA LEU A 129 13.48 -5.71 -13.77
C LEU A 129 14.70 -4.84 -14.08
N SER A 130 15.84 -5.46 -14.37
CA SER A 130 17.05 -4.79 -14.84
C SER A 130 17.19 -4.92 -16.35
N MET A 131 17.40 -3.80 -17.05
CA MET A 131 17.42 -3.69 -18.51
C MET A 131 18.71 -3.01 -18.99
N PRO A 132 19.16 -3.24 -20.25
CA PRO A 132 20.30 -2.50 -20.82
C PRO A 132 20.02 -1.00 -20.96
N LYS A 133 18.79 -0.63 -21.26
CA LYS A 133 18.30 0.77 -21.38
C LYS A 133 16.88 0.85 -20.85
N ILE A 134 16.49 2.06 -20.40
CA ILE A 134 15.10 2.33 -20.08
C ILE A 134 14.28 2.42 -21.37
N GLU A 135 13.10 1.84 -21.38
CA GLU A 135 12.13 1.95 -22.45
C GLU A 135 11.10 3.03 -22.10
N ASP A 136 10.60 3.75 -23.11
CA ASP A 136 9.65 4.86 -22.95
C ASP A 136 8.20 4.32 -22.95
N TRP A 137 7.85 3.60 -21.87
CA TRP A 137 6.49 3.18 -21.57
C TRP A 137 6.11 3.63 -20.16
N GLY A 138 5.30 4.69 -20.08
CA GLY A 138 4.80 5.24 -18.80
C GLY A 138 3.58 4.46 -18.33
N ALA A 139 3.79 3.33 -17.66
CA ALA A 139 2.71 2.63 -16.98
C ALA A 139 2.55 3.15 -15.53
N GLU A 140 1.31 3.23 -15.06
CA GLU A 140 1.00 3.62 -13.70
C GLU A 140 1.61 2.64 -12.68
N CYS A 141 1.90 3.13 -11.48
CA CYS A 141 2.34 2.29 -10.38
C CYS A 141 1.30 1.19 -10.08
N VAL A 142 1.75 0.00 -9.73
CA VAL A 142 0.85 -1.11 -9.39
C VAL A 142 -0.15 -0.76 -8.28
N LEU A 143 0.25 0.09 -7.33
CA LEU A 143 -0.64 0.58 -6.27
C LEU A 143 -1.82 1.39 -6.82
N ASP A 144 -1.63 2.09 -7.95
CA ASP A 144 -2.65 2.95 -8.53
C ASP A 144 -3.62 2.20 -9.44
N VAL A 145 -3.28 0.97 -9.84
CA VAL A 145 -4.15 0.15 -10.70
C VAL A 145 -4.89 -0.95 -9.94
N CYS A 146 -4.36 -1.40 -8.81
CA CYS A 146 -5.00 -2.46 -8.03
C CYS A 146 -6.28 -1.99 -7.34
N GLY A 147 -7.38 -2.74 -7.54
CA GLY A 147 -8.67 -2.46 -6.93
C GLY A 147 -9.38 -1.22 -7.48
N GLN A 148 -8.89 -0.63 -8.59
CA GLN A 148 -9.52 0.54 -9.21
C GLN A 148 -10.45 0.09 -10.35
N PRO A 149 -11.76 0.43 -10.30
CA PRO A 149 -12.74 -0.07 -11.26
C PRO A 149 -12.66 0.57 -12.66
N GLU A 150 -12.03 1.75 -12.78
CA GLU A 150 -12.06 2.56 -14.00
C GLU A 150 -10.67 2.85 -14.60
N MET A 151 -9.66 2.06 -14.26
CA MET A 151 -8.32 2.30 -14.80
C MET A 151 -8.22 1.82 -16.25
N ASP A 152 -7.84 2.74 -17.13
CA ASP A 152 -7.56 2.42 -18.55
C ASP A 152 -6.39 1.44 -18.73
N GLY A 153 -5.60 1.17 -17.68
CA GLY A 153 -4.53 0.17 -17.67
C GLY A 153 -3.53 0.27 -18.81
N GLN A 154 -3.46 1.43 -19.47
CA GLN A 154 -2.69 1.63 -20.68
C GLN A 154 -1.36 2.31 -20.37
N ALA A 155 -0.30 1.77 -20.97
CA ALA A 155 0.97 2.46 -20.98
C ALA A 155 0.93 3.65 -21.96
N HIS A 156 1.72 4.66 -21.67
CA HIS A 156 1.92 5.84 -22.52
C HIS A 156 3.36 5.89 -23.02
N GLY A 157 3.65 6.72 -24.00
CA GLY A 157 5.00 6.89 -24.53
C GLY A 157 5.23 6.14 -25.85
N LYS A 158 6.47 6.23 -26.35
CA LYS A 158 6.82 5.69 -27.68
C LYS A 158 6.81 4.16 -27.72
N ASP A 159 7.12 3.54 -26.60
CA ASP A 159 7.25 2.08 -26.47
C ASP A 159 5.99 1.44 -25.87
N ALA A 160 4.85 2.20 -25.75
CA ALA A 160 3.61 1.69 -25.16
C ALA A 160 3.07 0.45 -25.90
N VAL A 161 3.18 0.39 -27.23
CA VAL A 161 2.78 -0.79 -28.02
C VAL A 161 3.66 -2.00 -27.67
N SER A 162 4.96 -1.76 -27.48
CA SER A 162 5.90 -2.80 -27.04
C SER A 162 5.54 -3.31 -25.65
N TRP A 163 5.17 -2.42 -24.73
CA TRP A 163 4.71 -2.79 -23.39
C TRP A 163 3.48 -3.70 -23.46
N LEU A 164 2.48 -3.37 -24.26
CA LEU A 164 1.28 -4.18 -24.42
C LEU A 164 1.59 -5.57 -25.01
N ALA A 165 2.49 -5.63 -25.99
CA ALA A 165 2.95 -6.90 -26.55
C ALA A 165 3.66 -7.75 -25.49
N MET A 166 4.52 -7.15 -24.67
CA MET A 166 5.19 -7.84 -23.56
C MET A 166 4.20 -8.36 -22.51
N GLN A 167 3.18 -7.57 -22.15
CA GLN A 167 2.12 -8.05 -21.25
C GLN A 167 1.48 -9.34 -21.79
N THR A 168 1.17 -9.38 -23.09
CA THR A 168 0.62 -10.56 -23.72
C THR A 168 1.58 -11.74 -23.73
N GLU A 169 2.85 -11.54 -24.05
CA GLU A 169 3.89 -12.59 -24.02
C GLU A 169 4.04 -13.15 -22.61
N ILE A 170 4.08 -12.30 -21.59
CA ILE A 170 4.18 -12.71 -20.20
C ILE A 170 2.92 -13.48 -19.76
N GLN A 171 1.73 -13.04 -20.13
CA GLN A 171 0.49 -13.78 -19.86
C GLN A 171 0.52 -15.20 -20.45
N MET A 172 0.95 -15.32 -21.71
CA MET A 172 1.08 -16.64 -22.37
C MET A 172 2.13 -17.52 -21.69
N PHE A 173 3.26 -16.95 -21.28
CA PHE A 173 4.30 -17.65 -20.52
C PHE A 173 3.75 -18.15 -19.16
N LEU A 174 3.08 -17.27 -18.41
CA LEU A 174 2.55 -17.61 -17.09
C LEU A 174 1.41 -18.63 -17.16
N HIS A 175 0.55 -18.56 -18.18
CA HIS A 175 -0.60 -19.47 -18.34
C HIS A 175 -0.17 -20.94 -18.39
N THR A 176 0.95 -21.23 -19.02
CA THR A 176 1.45 -22.62 -19.15
C THR A 176 2.47 -22.99 -18.08
N HIS A 177 2.78 -22.07 -17.17
CA HIS A 177 3.86 -22.25 -16.21
C HIS A 177 3.50 -23.29 -15.12
N PRO A 178 4.42 -24.22 -14.76
CA PRO A 178 4.15 -25.28 -13.76
C PRO A 178 3.70 -24.75 -12.39
N ILE A 179 4.14 -23.56 -11.99
CA ILE A 179 3.71 -22.91 -10.74
C ILE A 179 2.20 -22.66 -10.78
N ASN A 180 1.64 -22.12 -11.87
CA ASN A 180 0.21 -21.86 -11.97
C ASN A 180 -0.60 -23.17 -12.00
N GLN A 181 -0.08 -24.22 -12.63
CA GLN A 181 -0.71 -25.54 -12.57
C GLN A 181 -0.76 -26.10 -11.13
N ALA A 182 0.31 -25.89 -10.34
CA ALA A 182 0.32 -26.29 -8.94
C ALA A 182 -0.61 -25.42 -8.07
N ARG A 183 -0.70 -24.12 -8.35
CA ARG A 183 -1.59 -23.18 -7.66
C ARG A 183 -3.05 -23.51 -7.93
N GLU A 184 -3.42 -23.84 -9.19
CA GLU A 184 -4.75 -24.29 -9.56
C GLU A 184 -5.17 -25.54 -8.78
N GLN A 185 -4.27 -26.54 -8.67
CA GLN A 185 -4.53 -27.76 -7.89
C GLN A 185 -4.74 -27.49 -6.39
N GLN A 186 -4.18 -26.39 -5.88
CA GLN A 186 -4.32 -25.97 -4.49
C GLN A 186 -5.49 -24.98 -4.28
N GLY A 187 -6.21 -24.59 -5.33
CA GLY A 187 -7.26 -23.60 -5.27
C GLY A 187 -6.75 -22.17 -4.97
N LEU A 188 -5.47 -21.89 -5.27
CA LEU A 188 -4.88 -20.56 -5.10
C LEU A 188 -5.10 -19.70 -6.35
N PRO A 189 -5.18 -18.37 -6.23
CA PRO A 189 -5.27 -17.47 -7.36
C PRO A 189 -4.09 -17.65 -8.32
N GLU A 190 -4.35 -17.64 -9.63
CA GLU A 190 -3.31 -17.68 -10.65
C GLU A 190 -2.48 -16.39 -10.63
N ILE A 191 -1.19 -16.51 -10.95
CA ILE A 191 -0.34 -15.38 -11.32
C ILE A 191 -0.44 -15.26 -12.83
N ASN A 192 -1.45 -14.55 -13.34
CA ASN A 192 -1.74 -14.50 -14.77
C ASN A 192 -1.28 -13.22 -15.47
N GLY A 193 -0.58 -12.34 -14.75
CA GLY A 193 0.03 -11.15 -15.30
C GLY A 193 1.23 -10.68 -14.50
N LEU A 194 2.05 -9.85 -15.13
CA LEU A 194 3.17 -9.15 -14.50
C LEU A 194 3.09 -7.69 -14.87
N TRP A 195 2.69 -6.86 -13.93
CA TRP A 195 2.53 -5.43 -14.16
C TRP A 195 3.89 -4.74 -14.13
N LEU A 196 4.33 -4.23 -15.29
CA LEU A 196 5.60 -3.53 -15.41
C LEU A 196 5.38 -2.02 -15.27
N TRP A 197 6.13 -1.37 -14.39
CA TRP A 197 6.03 0.05 -14.11
C TRP A 197 7.40 0.62 -13.69
N HIS A 198 7.59 1.96 -13.80
CA HIS A 198 8.92 2.53 -13.62
C HIS A 198 9.25 2.81 -12.15
N ASP A 199 8.85 3.95 -11.63
CA ASP A 199 9.27 4.44 -10.32
C ASP A 199 8.15 5.19 -9.61
N ALA A 200 8.30 5.39 -8.33
CA ALA A 200 7.42 6.22 -7.51
C ALA A 200 8.26 7.04 -6.53
N ASP A 201 7.99 8.34 -6.49
CA ASP A 201 8.68 9.25 -5.56
C ASP A 201 8.00 9.29 -4.20
N GLY A 202 8.81 9.39 -3.15
CA GLY A 202 8.35 9.50 -1.77
C GLY A 202 8.84 10.76 -1.08
N THR A 203 8.15 11.15 0.00
CA THR A 203 8.46 12.35 0.80
C THR A 203 8.34 12.09 2.31
N GLN A 204 8.58 10.85 2.73
CA GLN A 204 8.49 10.43 4.12
C GLN A 204 9.45 11.26 5.01
N SER A 205 8.98 11.68 6.20
CA SER A 205 9.72 12.57 7.09
C SER A 205 9.53 12.27 8.59
N ALA A 206 8.84 11.17 8.95
CA ALA A 206 8.69 10.79 10.35
C ALA A 206 10.01 10.30 10.95
N ASP A 207 10.17 10.41 12.27
CA ASP A 207 11.36 9.94 12.99
C ASP A 207 11.45 8.41 13.02
N ILE A 208 10.31 7.73 13.01
CA ILE A 208 10.17 6.27 13.08
C ILE A 208 8.90 5.82 12.40
N VAL A 209 8.96 4.66 11.72
CA VAL A 209 7.85 4.01 11.04
C VAL A 209 7.59 2.65 11.65
N ALA A 210 6.34 2.34 11.99
CA ALA A 210 5.91 1.00 12.39
C ALA A 210 4.92 0.46 11.36
N SER A 211 5.24 -0.67 10.74
CA SER A 211 4.40 -1.27 9.71
C SER A 211 4.86 -2.68 9.35
N ASP A 212 3.91 -3.56 9.04
CA ASP A 212 4.15 -4.87 8.43
C ASP A 212 3.97 -4.84 6.91
N SER A 213 3.62 -3.69 6.34
CA SER A 213 3.53 -3.51 4.88
C SER A 213 4.83 -3.94 4.19
N ALA A 214 4.71 -4.72 3.13
CA ALA A 214 5.86 -5.10 2.30
C ALA A 214 6.61 -3.88 1.75
N TRP A 215 5.93 -2.75 1.58
CA TRP A 215 6.49 -1.49 1.08
C TRP A 215 7.34 -0.76 2.13
N ALA A 216 7.08 -0.96 3.42
CA ALA A 216 7.84 -0.33 4.50
C ALA A 216 9.31 -0.78 4.53
N ARG A 217 9.65 -1.91 3.89
CA ARG A 217 11.05 -2.39 3.77
C ARG A 217 11.97 -1.44 3.01
N PHE A 218 11.41 -0.54 2.22
CA PHE A 218 12.17 0.45 1.43
C PHE A 218 12.37 1.77 2.18
N SER A 219 11.92 1.87 3.42
CA SER A 219 12.14 3.05 4.26
C SER A 219 13.60 3.15 4.71
N ASP A 220 14.17 4.35 4.62
CA ASP A 220 15.46 4.70 5.24
C ASP A 220 15.31 5.05 6.73
N THR A 221 14.08 5.27 7.18
CA THR A 221 13.77 5.63 8.56
C THR A 221 13.82 4.39 9.45
N PRO A 222 14.22 4.51 10.73
CA PRO A 222 14.11 3.42 11.69
C PRO A 222 12.72 2.78 11.64
N LYS A 223 12.69 1.46 11.41
CA LYS A 223 11.47 0.69 11.23
C LYS A 223 11.24 -0.26 12.39
N LEU A 224 10.00 -0.33 12.83
CA LEU A 224 9.46 -1.34 13.74
C LEU A 224 8.40 -2.16 13.03
N ASP A 225 8.16 -3.38 13.49
CA ASP A 225 7.00 -4.16 13.07
C ASP A 225 5.70 -3.46 13.50
N ALA A 226 4.58 -3.74 12.84
CA ALA A 226 3.31 -3.14 13.23
C ALA A 226 2.93 -3.55 14.66
N PRO A 227 2.74 -2.59 15.57
CA PRO A 227 2.29 -2.91 16.92
C PRO A 227 0.83 -3.38 16.90
N TYR A 228 0.48 -4.30 17.79
CA TYR A 228 -0.88 -4.80 17.87
C TYR A 228 -1.90 -3.70 18.22
N ASP A 229 -1.51 -2.78 19.11
CA ASP A 229 -2.34 -1.67 19.60
C ASP A 229 -1.48 -0.46 20.01
N LEU A 230 -2.14 0.62 20.41
CA LEU A 230 -1.45 1.85 20.86
C LEU A 230 -0.58 1.63 22.10
N LYS A 231 -0.92 0.66 22.96
CA LYS A 231 -0.12 0.34 24.15
C LYS A 231 1.21 -0.30 23.72
N ALA A 232 1.14 -1.30 22.86
CA ALA A 232 2.33 -1.95 22.29
C ALA A 232 3.23 -0.93 21.56
N TRP A 233 2.65 0.01 20.81
CA TRP A 233 3.40 1.11 20.20
C TRP A 233 4.23 1.89 21.21
N PHE A 234 3.62 2.30 22.32
CA PHE A 234 4.35 3.04 23.35
C PHE A 234 5.45 2.23 24.03
N GLU A 235 5.22 0.92 24.23
CA GLU A 235 6.23 0.01 24.79
C GLU A 235 7.42 -0.11 23.83
N MET A 236 7.16 -0.36 22.53
CA MET A 236 8.20 -0.44 21.51
C MET A 236 9.02 0.85 21.40
N ILE A 237 8.37 2.03 21.41
CA ILE A 237 9.09 3.31 21.36
C ILE A 237 9.97 3.50 22.62
N GLN A 238 9.49 3.10 23.79
CA GLN A 238 10.29 3.19 25.02
C GLN A 238 11.53 2.29 24.96
N GLU A 239 11.41 1.11 24.38
CA GLU A 239 12.52 0.14 24.20
C GLU A 239 13.60 0.67 23.25
N THR A 240 13.26 1.50 22.27
CA THR A 240 14.27 2.10 21.38
C THR A 240 15.23 3.04 22.09
N GLY A 241 14.87 3.55 23.27
CA GLY A 241 15.64 4.54 24.03
C GLY A 241 15.75 5.92 23.35
N ASN A 242 15.13 6.12 22.19
CA ASN A 242 15.19 7.36 21.42
C ASN A 242 14.05 8.31 21.77
N THR A 243 14.30 9.60 21.66
CA THR A 243 13.25 10.62 21.73
C THR A 243 12.56 10.71 20.38
N VAL A 244 11.32 10.21 20.28
CA VAL A 244 10.49 10.28 19.07
C VAL A 244 9.56 11.49 19.18
N SER A 245 9.69 12.43 18.25
CA SER A 245 8.84 13.62 18.16
C SER A 245 7.67 13.43 17.20
N ASP A 246 7.91 12.75 16.07
CA ASP A 246 6.93 12.41 15.03
C ASP A 246 6.98 10.91 14.73
N GLY A 247 5.99 10.17 15.20
CA GLY A 247 5.85 8.74 14.95
C GLY A 247 4.81 8.46 13.87
N LEU A 248 5.06 7.42 13.09
CA LEU A 248 4.15 6.93 12.05
C LEU A 248 3.82 5.46 12.29
N ILE A 249 2.53 5.14 12.27
CA ILE A 249 2.01 3.78 12.16
C ILE A 249 1.30 3.67 10.82
N PHE A 250 1.70 2.73 9.99
CA PHE A 250 1.12 2.50 8.67
C PHE A 250 0.48 1.12 8.65
N LEU A 251 -0.86 1.08 8.48
CA LEU A 251 -1.67 -0.14 8.48
C LEU A 251 -2.42 -0.24 7.16
N ASP A 252 -2.05 -1.19 6.32
CA ASP A 252 -2.65 -1.42 5.00
C ASP A 252 -3.62 -2.61 4.94
N ASP A 253 -4.10 -3.09 6.09
CA ASP A 253 -5.06 -4.18 6.21
C ASP A 253 -6.34 -3.97 5.36
N LEU A 254 -6.78 -2.71 5.17
CA LEU A 254 -7.99 -2.39 4.40
C LEU A 254 -7.80 -2.53 2.88
N VAL A 255 -6.58 -2.54 2.38
CA VAL A 255 -6.30 -2.57 0.93
C VAL A 255 -6.83 -3.85 0.29
N SER A 256 -6.64 -5.00 0.94
CA SER A 256 -7.16 -6.27 0.46
C SER A 256 -8.68 -6.26 0.35
N THR A 257 -9.37 -5.63 1.29
CA THR A 257 -10.84 -5.53 1.29
C THR A 257 -11.36 -4.66 0.16
N LEU A 258 -10.60 -3.63 -0.24
CA LEU A 258 -10.92 -2.81 -1.41
C LEU A 258 -10.76 -3.62 -2.71
N GLN A 259 -9.64 -4.33 -2.86
CA GLN A 259 -9.35 -5.14 -4.05
C GLN A 259 -10.37 -6.27 -4.27
N THR A 260 -10.91 -6.84 -3.19
CA THR A 260 -11.86 -7.95 -3.23
C THR A 260 -13.33 -7.53 -3.15
N GLY A 261 -13.61 -6.27 -2.81
CA GLY A 261 -14.97 -5.80 -2.55
C GLY A 261 -15.57 -6.36 -1.25
N ASP A 262 -14.75 -6.90 -0.32
CA ASP A 262 -15.24 -7.50 0.92
C ASP A 262 -15.56 -6.43 1.97
N VAL A 263 -16.80 -5.94 1.94
CA VAL A 263 -17.30 -4.92 2.88
C VAL A 263 -17.47 -5.43 4.32
N TRP A 264 -17.58 -6.76 4.50
CA TRP A 264 -17.69 -7.35 5.84
C TRP A 264 -16.33 -7.44 6.51
N ALA A 265 -15.30 -7.90 5.81
CA ALA A 265 -13.93 -7.86 6.31
C ALA A 265 -13.48 -6.41 6.61
N TYR A 266 -13.86 -5.46 5.75
CA TYR A 266 -13.64 -4.03 6.00
C TYR A 266 -14.26 -3.56 7.33
N LYS A 267 -15.53 -3.92 7.58
CA LYS A 267 -16.21 -3.62 8.86
C LYS A 267 -15.47 -4.22 10.04
N ASP A 268 -15.14 -5.52 9.98
CA ASP A 268 -14.49 -6.24 11.09
C ASP A 268 -13.12 -5.63 11.43
N ILE A 269 -12.34 -5.23 10.44
CA ILE A 269 -11.06 -4.54 10.65
C ILE A 269 -11.28 -3.21 11.37
N LEU A 270 -12.22 -2.38 10.90
CA LEU A 270 -12.48 -1.06 11.51
C LEU A 270 -13.02 -1.17 12.94
N GLU A 271 -13.91 -2.11 13.22
CA GLU A 271 -14.42 -2.35 14.57
C GLU A 271 -13.34 -2.93 15.50
N SER A 272 -12.41 -3.71 14.99
CA SER A 272 -11.19 -4.09 15.72
C SER A 272 -10.32 -2.86 16.02
N TRP A 273 -10.13 -1.97 15.04
CA TRP A 273 -9.34 -0.74 15.22
C TRP A 273 -9.99 0.26 16.18
N GLU A 274 -11.31 0.23 16.37
CA GLU A 274 -12.01 1.05 17.36
C GLU A 274 -11.43 0.84 18.76
N THR A 275 -11.18 -0.41 19.14
CA THR A 275 -10.64 -0.77 20.46
C THR A 275 -9.13 -0.71 20.54
N ARG A 276 -8.43 -1.06 19.46
CA ARG A 276 -6.96 -1.12 19.43
C ARG A 276 -6.32 0.26 19.23
N TRP A 277 -6.98 1.12 18.47
CA TRP A 277 -6.42 2.41 18.04
C TRP A 277 -7.29 3.60 18.42
N PHE A 278 -8.53 3.71 17.92
CA PHE A 278 -9.29 4.96 17.98
C PHE A 278 -9.65 5.38 19.40
N ALA A 279 -10.12 4.47 20.21
CA ALA A 279 -10.42 4.76 21.61
C ALA A 279 -9.15 5.08 22.43
N PRO A 280 -8.06 4.28 22.37
CA PRO A 280 -6.81 4.62 23.05
C PRO A 280 -6.16 5.93 22.55
N LEU A 281 -6.26 6.27 21.25
CA LEU A 281 -5.77 7.55 20.72
C LEU A 281 -6.51 8.73 21.36
N TRP A 282 -7.84 8.63 21.48
CA TRP A 282 -8.62 9.66 22.16
C TRP A 282 -8.17 9.84 23.61
N ASP A 283 -7.95 8.75 24.34
CA ASP A 283 -7.52 8.78 25.74
C ASP A 283 -6.09 9.33 25.90
N ALA A 284 -5.20 9.00 24.98
CA ALA A 284 -3.84 9.53 24.95
C ALA A 284 -3.79 11.04 24.66
N LEU A 285 -4.68 11.55 23.80
CA LEU A 285 -4.88 12.99 23.58
C LEU A 285 -5.47 13.65 24.83
N ALA A 286 -6.48 13.04 25.46
CA ALA A 286 -7.16 13.57 26.63
C ALA A 286 -6.23 13.67 27.84
N SER A 287 -5.34 12.71 28.02
CA SER A 287 -4.31 12.70 29.09
C SER A 287 -3.10 13.57 28.78
N GLY A 288 -2.94 14.05 27.51
CA GLY A 288 -1.77 14.82 27.08
C GLY A 288 -0.53 13.97 26.77
N ARG A 289 -0.63 12.64 26.76
CA ARG A 289 0.43 11.72 26.35
C ARG A 289 0.80 11.91 24.88
N LEU A 290 -0.19 12.19 24.04
CA LEU A 290 -0.03 12.67 22.68
C LEU A 290 -0.40 14.15 22.58
N LYS A 291 0.39 14.95 21.87
CA LYS A 291 0.09 16.36 21.58
C LYS A 291 -0.85 16.50 20.41
N THR A 292 -0.58 15.72 19.38
CA THR A 292 -1.33 15.71 18.11
C THR A 292 -1.44 14.29 17.58
N VAL A 293 -2.60 13.95 17.08
CA VAL A 293 -2.87 12.75 16.29
C VAL A 293 -3.28 13.17 14.89
N CYS A 294 -2.71 12.53 13.89
CA CYS A 294 -3.13 12.63 12.51
C CYS A 294 -3.65 11.28 12.04
N ILE A 295 -4.81 11.22 11.40
CA ILE A 295 -5.31 10.04 10.70
C ILE A 295 -5.37 10.42 9.23
N ALA A 296 -4.61 9.69 8.38
CA ALA A 296 -4.48 9.98 6.97
C ALA A 296 -4.99 8.82 6.11
N THR A 297 -5.55 9.12 4.97
CA THR A 297 -5.95 8.14 3.96
C THR A 297 -5.83 8.72 2.54
N ASP A 298 -5.76 7.83 1.57
CA ASP A 298 -5.68 8.08 0.13
C ASP A 298 -7.07 8.16 -0.54
N GLY A 299 -7.06 8.19 -1.87
CA GLY A 299 -8.22 8.18 -2.74
C GLY A 299 -8.80 9.57 -3.04
N GLU A 300 -9.88 9.60 -3.80
CA GLU A 300 -10.56 10.85 -4.20
C GLU A 300 -11.09 11.65 -2.99
N ASN A 301 -11.61 10.94 -2.00
CA ASN A 301 -12.07 11.49 -0.74
C ASN A 301 -11.01 11.42 0.36
N GLY A 302 -9.73 11.28 -0.03
CA GLY A 302 -8.61 11.19 0.89
C GLY A 302 -8.37 12.45 1.71
N GLY A 303 -7.30 12.44 2.49
CA GLY A 303 -6.88 13.58 3.28
C GLY A 303 -6.37 13.21 4.67
N THR A 304 -6.27 14.22 5.51
CA THR A 304 -5.74 14.09 6.87
C THR A 304 -6.67 14.73 7.89
N LEU A 305 -7.09 13.93 8.86
CA LEU A 305 -7.81 14.37 10.05
C LEU A 305 -6.79 14.67 11.16
N GLU A 306 -6.67 15.92 11.54
CA GLU A 306 -5.75 16.36 12.60
C GLU A 306 -6.50 16.69 13.89
N ILE A 307 -6.08 16.09 15.02
CA ILE A 307 -6.67 16.29 16.34
C ILE A 307 -5.57 16.66 17.34
N GLY A 308 -5.68 17.82 17.96
CA GLY A 308 -4.80 18.25 19.04
C GLY A 308 -5.37 17.96 20.42
N CYS A 309 -4.52 17.91 21.45
CA CYS A 309 -4.93 17.67 22.82
C CYS A 309 -5.94 18.70 23.38
N ARG A 310 -6.02 19.91 22.78
CA ARG A 310 -6.99 20.95 23.13
C ARG A 310 -8.31 20.85 22.38
N SER A 311 -8.43 20.00 21.37
CA SER A 311 -9.65 19.90 20.51
C SER A 311 -10.89 19.48 21.29
N LYS A 312 -10.74 18.75 22.40
CA LYS A 312 -11.83 18.31 23.30
C LYS A 312 -12.69 19.46 23.85
N TRP A 313 -12.19 20.67 23.89
CA TRP A 313 -12.92 21.85 24.38
C TRP A 313 -13.92 22.42 23.39
N ALA A 314 -13.93 21.96 22.13
CA ALA A 314 -14.81 22.42 21.08
C ALA A 314 -16.19 21.72 21.12
N PHE A 315 -16.87 21.73 22.27
CA PHE A 315 -18.11 21.00 22.54
C PHE A 315 -19.29 21.43 21.63
N TRP A 316 -19.21 22.61 20.99
CA TRP A 316 -20.20 23.12 20.04
C TRP A 316 -20.16 22.46 18.65
N ARG A 317 -19.13 21.65 18.34
CA ARG A 317 -19.04 20.94 17.07
C ARG A 317 -20.13 19.87 16.97
N LYS A 318 -20.79 19.82 15.81
CA LYS A 318 -21.84 18.82 15.54
C LYS A 318 -21.26 17.41 15.58
N ALA A 319 -22.08 16.45 15.99
CA ALA A 319 -21.73 15.04 15.88
C ALA A 319 -21.50 14.69 14.40
N LYS A 320 -20.53 13.81 14.17
CA LYS A 320 -20.22 13.22 12.86
C LYS A 320 -20.26 11.71 13.01
N THR A 321 -20.74 11.04 11.99
CA THR A 321 -20.73 9.57 11.90
C THR A 321 -19.97 9.19 10.64
N PHE A 322 -19.04 8.28 10.78
CA PHE A 322 -18.33 7.67 9.66
C PHE A 322 -19.17 6.51 9.14
N ASN A 323 -19.41 6.51 7.85
CA ASN A 323 -20.21 5.51 7.14
C ASN A 323 -19.49 4.97 5.89
N GLY A 324 -18.15 4.88 5.96
CA GLY A 324 -17.31 4.46 4.83
C GLY A 324 -16.61 5.60 4.10
N SER A 325 -16.94 6.85 4.41
CA SER A 325 -16.20 8.04 3.94
C SER A 325 -16.38 9.21 4.90
N TRP A 326 -15.44 10.17 4.91
CA TRP A 326 -15.49 11.37 5.77
C TRP A 326 -15.76 12.71 5.07
#